data_ad0d89402fa076048e9057c08bc8102e
#
_entry.id   ad0d89402fa076048e9057c08bc8102e
#
_cell.length_a   1.000
_cell.length_b   1.000
_cell.length_c   1.000
_cell.angle_alpha   90.00
_cell.angle_beta   90.00
_cell.angle_gamma   90.00
#
_symmetry.space_group_name_H-M   'P 1'
#
loop_
_entity.id
_entity.type
_entity.pdbx_description
1 polymer ?
#
loop_
_entity_poly.entity_id
_entity_poly.type
_entity_poly.pdbx_seq_one_letter_code
_entity_poly.pdbx_strand_id
1 'polypeptide(L)'
;MCIRDRTIGKKLPKGFQRSEFLLEHGFVDRIVERSEMKSVLARILHMHDRTKEKTEESTGETEKIESTTQEDTMPKQVRSKGGISAWERVLLSRKTDRPVGTDYVNMLFSDFMEFHGDRLFRDDPAVAGGIAMFGNIPVTVIAQVKGKTTKENVTRNFAMMSPEGYRKTLRLIRQAEKFGRPVICIVDTPGAFCGQEAEEHGQGEAIASNLYELSSIKVPIVSVLIGEGGSGGALALAVADEV
;
A
#
# COMPACT_ATOMS: atom_id res chain seq x y z
N MET A 1 -18.55 -6.85 35.57
CA MET A 1 -18.68 -8.04 34.72
C MET A 1 -19.58 -7.67 33.56
N CYS A 2 -19.03 -7.70 32.34
CA CYS A 2 -19.76 -7.29 31.14
C CYS A 2 -20.83 -8.32 30.76
N ILE A 3 -21.91 -7.91 30.08
CA ILE A 3 -22.97 -8.83 29.60
C ILE A 3 -22.37 -9.98 28.79
N ARG A 4 -21.32 -9.73 28.01
CA ARG A 4 -20.60 -10.74 27.22
C ARG A 4 -19.86 -11.77 28.04
N ASP A 5 -19.27 -11.40 29.20
CA ASP A 5 -18.64 -12.36 30.11
C ASP A 5 -19.64 -13.43 30.58
N ARG A 6 -20.90 -13.03 30.75
CA ARG A 6 -21.99 -13.92 31.13
C ARG A 6 -22.43 -14.85 29.99
N THR A 7 -22.43 -14.33 28.75
CA THR A 7 -22.88 -15.09 27.58
C THR A 7 -21.84 -16.14 27.18
N ILE A 8 -20.55 -15.79 27.21
CA ILE A 8 -19.46 -16.68 26.79
C ILE A 8 -19.00 -17.61 27.94
N GLY A 9 -19.36 -17.29 29.20
CA GLY A 9 -18.96 -18.06 30.37
C GLY A 9 -17.45 -18.06 30.67
N LYS A 10 -16.69 -17.17 30.03
CA LYS A 10 -15.23 -16.99 30.20
C LYS A 10 -14.91 -15.55 30.51
N LYS A 11 -13.88 -15.33 31.32
CA LYS A 11 -13.34 -13.99 31.57
C LYS A 11 -12.63 -13.50 30.32
N LEU A 12 -13.09 -12.41 29.75
CA LEU A 12 -12.48 -11.80 28.56
C LEU A 12 -11.12 -11.15 28.88
N PRO A 13 -10.18 -11.14 27.94
CA PRO A 13 -8.91 -10.45 28.09
C PRO A 13 -9.09 -8.96 28.41
N LYS A 14 -8.12 -8.37 29.10
CA LYS A 14 -8.13 -6.93 29.39
C LYS A 14 -8.07 -6.14 28.05
N GLY A 15 -8.96 -5.19 27.90
CA GLY A 15 -9.03 -4.39 26.67
C GLY A 15 -9.86 -4.98 25.54
N PHE A 16 -10.44 -6.18 25.70
CA PHE A 16 -11.24 -6.85 24.67
C PHE A 16 -12.33 -5.93 24.08
N GLN A 17 -12.36 -5.84 22.76
CA GLN A 17 -13.27 -4.98 21.97
C GLN A 17 -13.20 -3.48 22.27
N ARG A 18 -12.12 -2.98 22.84
CA ARG A 18 -11.80 -1.55 22.82
C ARG A 18 -11.26 -1.14 21.44
N SER A 19 -11.16 0.16 21.20
CA SER A 19 -10.65 0.69 19.93
C SER A 19 -9.27 0.16 19.56
N GLU A 20 -8.37 0.08 20.55
CA GLU A 20 -7.02 -0.44 20.36
C GLU A 20 -7.03 -1.91 19.95
N PHE A 21 -7.86 -2.72 20.61
CA PHE A 21 -8.05 -4.13 20.26
C PHE A 21 -8.57 -4.27 18.83
N LEU A 22 -9.55 -3.45 18.44
CA LEU A 22 -10.13 -3.50 17.10
C LEU A 22 -9.12 -3.07 16.02
N LEU A 23 -8.24 -2.11 16.34
CA LEU A 23 -7.17 -1.67 15.44
C LEU A 23 -6.11 -2.78 15.29
N GLU A 24 -5.64 -3.35 16.41
CA GLU A 24 -4.65 -4.44 16.43
C GLU A 24 -5.13 -5.67 15.64
N HIS A 25 -6.41 -5.99 15.77
CA HIS A 25 -7.04 -7.12 15.06
C HIS A 25 -7.57 -6.74 13.66
N GLY A 26 -7.21 -5.60 13.13
CA GLY A 26 -7.50 -5.21 11.76
C GLY A 26 -8.96 -4.91 11.43
N PHE A 27 -9.83 -4.73 12.44
CA PHE A 27 -11.26 -4.49 12.24
C PHE A 27 -11.61 -3.03 11.95
N VAL A 28 -10.73 -2.10 12.28
CA VAL A 28 -10.91 -0.66 12.02
C VAL A 28 -9.64 -0.08 11.37
N ASP A 29 -9.80 0.95 10.56
CA ASP A 29 -8.69 1.60 9.86
C ASP A 29 -7.89 2.52 10.76
N ARG A 30 -8.57 3.21 11.68
CA ARG A 30 -7.97 4.25 12.51
C ARG A 30 -8.79 4.51 13.76
N ILE A 31 -8.11 4.90 14.82
CA ILE A 31 -8.73 5.49 16.01
C ILE A 31 -8.60 7.01 15.88
N VAL A 32 -9.70 7.71 16.06
CA VAL A 32 -9.76 9.18 15.96
C VAL A 32 -10.36 9.75 17.22
N GLU A 33 -9.64 10.68 17.85
CA GLU A 33 -10.16 11.42 18.98
C GLU A 33 -11.38 12.27 18.57
N ARG A 34 -12.34 12.41 19.47
CA ARG A 34 -13.60 13.11 19.17
C ARG A 34 -13.38 14.57 18.74
N SER A 35 -12.38 15.22 19.30
CA SER A 35 -11.97 16.59 18.96
C SER A 35 -11.47 16.73 17.52
N GLU A 36 -10.84 15.69 16.98
CA GLU A 36 -10.26 15.65 15.62
C GLU A 36 -11.22 15.06 14.57
N MET A 37 -12.32 14.47 15.00
CA MET A 37 -13.22 13.72 14.10
C MET A 37 -13.70 14.57 12.92
N LYS A 38 -14.07 15.84 13.15
CA LYS A 38 -14.55 16.73 12.09
C LYS A 38 -13.48 16.97 11.01
N SER A 39 -12.24 17.24 11.42
CA SER A 39 -11.14 17.51 10.49
C SER A 39 -10.74 16.25 9.71
N VAL A 40 -10.69 15.10 10.38
CA VAL A 40 -10.37 13.80 9.73
C VAL A 40 -11.47 13.43 8.73
N LEU A 41 -12.75 13.55 9.09
CA LEU A 41 -13.85 13.29 8.17
C LEU A 41 -13.85 14.24 6.98
N ALA A 42 -13.59 15.55 7.21
CA ALA A 42 -13.49 16.52 6.12
C ALA A 42 -12.36 16.18 5.14
N ARG A 43 -11.19 15.76 5.63
CA ARG A 43 -10.07 15.31 4.78
C ARG A 43 -10.43 14.07 3.96
N ILE A 44 -11.05 13.06 4.59
CA ILE A 44 -11.49 11.85 3.88
C ILE A 44 -12.49 12.23 2.79
N LEU A 45 -13.51 13.02 3.10
CA LEU A 45 -14.51 13.44 2.12
C LEU A 45 -13.89 14.26 0.98
N HIS A 46 -12.96 15.16 1.29
CA HIS A 46 -12.24 15.93 0.26
C HIS A 46 -11.47 15.04 -0.73
N MET A 47 -10.79 14.00 -0.24
CA MET A 47 -10.05 13.04 -1.07
C MET A 47 -10.98 12.08 -1.87
N HIS A 48 -12.28 12.12 -1.62
CA HIS A 48 -13.28 11.34 -2.36
C HIS A 48 -14.17 12.22 -3.26
N ASP A 49 -13.99 13.54 -3.23
CA ASP A 49 -14.82 14.49 -3.98
C ASP A 49 -14.32 14.62 -5.42
N ARG A 50 -15.06 14.04 -6.35
CA ARG A 50 -14.81 14.10 -7.79
C ARG A 50 -15.42 15.34 -8.48
N THR A 51 -16.13 16.20 -7.74
CA THR A 51 -16.86 17.31 -8.37
C THR A 51 -15.91 18.40 -8.87
N LYS A 52 -14.69 18.47 -8.37
CA LYS A 52 -13.69 19.46 -8.77
C LYS A 52 -13.08 19.23 -10.16
N GLU A 53 -13.00 17.98 -10.63
CA GLU A 53 -12.48 17.69 -11.96
C GLU A 53 -13.39 18.18 -13.09
N LYS A 54 -14.70 18.36 -12.84
CA LYS A 54 -15.66 18.83 -13.85
C LYS A 54 -15.69 20.35 -14.03
N THR A 55 -15.11 21.12 -13.12
CA THR A 55 -15.18 22.59 -13.15
C THR A 55 -13.97 23.24 -13.81
N GLU A 56 -12.86 22.53 -13.97
CA GLU A 56 -11.65 23.05 -14.64
C GLU A 56 -11.61 22.74 -16.15
N GLU A 57 -12.41 21.78 -16.66
CA GLU A 57 -12.51 21.50 -18.08
C GLU A 57 -13.30 22.53 -18.91
N SER A 58 -13.93 23.53 -18.26
CA SER A 58 -14.82 24.47 -18.98
C SER A 58 -14.23 25.86 -19.25
N THR A 59 -12.99 26.15 -18.85
CA THR A 59 -12.35 27.46 -19.10
C THR A 59 -10.84 27.35 -19.35
N GLY A 60 -10.44 26.48 -20.25
CA GLY A 60 -9.07 26.40 -20.74
C GLY A 60 -9.08 26.39 -22.27
N GLU A 61 -8.63 27.46 -22.88
CA GLU A 61 -8.34 27.52 -24.30
C GLU A 61 -7.47 26.33 -24.70
N THR A 62 -7.92 25.63 -25.73
CA THR A 62 -7.22 24.52 -26.36
C THR A 62 -5.90 25.01 -26.94
N GLU A 63 -4.80 24.97 -26.19
CA GLU A 63 -3.50 24.93 -26.85
C GLU A 63 -3.38 23.58 -27.54
N LYS A 64 -3.35 23.66 -28.87
CA LYS A 64 -3.06 22.52 -29.73
C LYS A 64 -1.66 22.02 -29.41
N ILE A 65 -1.61 20.94 -28.63
CA ILE A 65 -0.41 20.09 -28.57
C ILE A 65 -0.35 19.39 -29.92
N GLU A 66 0.53 19.84 -30.81
CA GLU A 66 0.87 19.13 -32.02
C GLU A 66 1.34 17.72 -31.61
N SER A 67 0.56 16.73 -32.04
CA SER A 67 0.91 15.33 -31.91
C SER A 67 2.12 15.03 -32.80
N THR A 68 3.30 15.18 -32.26
CA THR A 68 4.48 14.57 -32.86
C THR A 68 4.36 13.08 -32.57
N THR A 69 3.98 12.31 -33.57
CA THR A 69 4.10 10.86 -33.63
C THR A 69 5.58 10.51 -33.40
N GLN A 70 5.99 10.33 -32.16
CA GLN A 70 7.24 9.66 -31.87
C GLN A 70 6.95 8.15 -31.89
N GLU A 71 7.63 7.49 -32.84
CA GLU A 71 7.68 6.03 -32.91
C GLU A 71 7.95 5.44 -31.54
N ASP A 72 7.18 4.40 -31.20
CA ASP A 72 7.35 3.52 -30.04
C ASP A 72 8.76 2.91 -30.02
N THR A 73 9.74 3.66 -29.56
CA THR A 73 11.01 3.13 -29.13
C THR A 73 10.87 2.85 -27.65
N MET A 74 10.67 1.56 -27.30
CA MET A 74 10.91 1.08 -25.95
C MET A 74 12.15 1.77 -25.36
N PRO A 75 12.09 2.27 -24.11
CA PRO A 75 13.24 2.93 -23.52
C PRO A 75 14.43 1.99 -23.61
N LYS A 76 15.40 2.35 -24.44
CA LYS A 76 16.68 1.63 -24.48
C LYS A 76 17.18 1.59 -23.06
N GLN A 77 17.33 0.36 -22.51
CA GLN A 77 17.99 0.17 -21.23
C GLN A 77 19.22 1.09 -21.20
N VAL A 78 19.22 2.05 -20.29
CA VAL A 78 20.39 2.90 -20.06
C VAL A 78 21.46 1.97 -19.49
N ARG A 79 22.22 1.37 -20.38
CA ARG A 79 23.47 0.67 -20.03
C ARG A 79 24.44 1.76 -19.61
N SER A 80 24.48 2.02 -18.31
CA SER A 80 25.54 2.85 -17.76
C SER A 80 26.88 2.21 -18.11
N LYS A 81 27.69 2.91 -18.91
CA LYS A 81 29.07 2.55 -19.13
C LYS A 81 29.78 2.61 -17.75
N GLY A 82 30.11 1.46 -17.16
CA GLY A 82 30.62 1.33 -15.80
C GLY A 82 29.61 0.76 -14.81
N GLY A 83 28.80 -0.21 -15.25
CA GLY A 83 27.75 -0.80 -14.40
C GLY A 83 28.30 -1.61 -13.25
N ILE A 84 27.84 -1.35 -12.04
CA ILE A 84 28.01 -2.21 -10.86
C ILE A 84 27.54 -3.63 -11.18
N SER A 85 28.24 -4.64 -10.64
CA SER A 85 27.89 -6.04 -10.80
C SER A 85 26.49 -6.37 -10.26
N ALA A 86 25.92 -7.50 -10.68
CA ALA A 86 24.62 -7.94 -10.16
C ALA A 86 24.65 -8.11 -8.63
N TRP A 87 25.76 -8.62 -8.10
CA TRP A 87 25.94 -8.76 -6.65
C TRP A 87 25.99 -7.42 -5.92
N GLU A 88 26.71 -6.46 -6.46
CA GLU A 88 26.73 -5.09 -5.89
C GLU A 88 25.35 -4.45 -5.90
N ARG A 89 24.52 -4.69 -6.91
CA ARG A 89 23.11 -4.24 -6.94
C ARG A 89 22.30 -4.87 -5.81
N VAL A 90 22.46 -6.17 -5.57
CA VAL A 90 21.82 -6.86 -4.44
C VAL A 90 22.28 -6.26 -3.11
N LEU A 91 23.58 -6.03 -2.93
CA LEU A 91 24.08 -5.41 -1.71
C LEU A 91 23.53 -3.97 -1.53
N LEU A 92 23.45 -3.20 -2.62
CA LEU A 92 22.89 -1.86 -2.60
C LEU A 92 21.42 -1.87 -2.20
N SER A 93 20.61 -2.79 -2.74
CA SER A 93 19.18 -2.91 -2.42
C SER A 93 18.92 -3.31 -0.95
N ARG A 94 19.93 -3.87 -0.27
CA ARG A 94 19.86 -4.31 1.14
C ARG A 94 20.47 -3.32 2.14
N LYS A 95 21.06 -2.23 1.67
CA LYS A 95 21.59 -1.20 2.58
C LYS A 95 20.49 -0.59 3.43
N THR A 96 20.81 -0.33 4.70
CA THR A 96 19.87 0.26 5.66
C THR A 96 19.83 1.79 5.63
N ASP A 97 20.82 2.42 4.99
CA ASP A 97 20.97 3.88 4.86
C ASP A 97 20.24 4.47 3.64
N ARG A 98 19.65 3.61 2.80
CA ARG A 98 18.86 4.06 1.65
C ARG A 98 17.41 4.41 2.06
N PRO A 99 16.70 5.24 1.26
CA PRO A 99 15.28 5.46 1.47
C PRO A 99 14.48 4.15 1.39
N VAL A 100 13.50 4.00 2.28
CA VAL A 100 12.55 2.88 2.33
C VAL A 100 11.16 3.34 1.89
N GLY A 101 10.21 2.43 1.74
CA GLY A 101 8.86 2.73 1.23
C GLY A 101 8.19 3.93 1.90
N THR A 102 8.26 4.04 3.23
CA THR A 102 7.69 5.18 3.97
C THR A 102 8.39 6.50 3.68
N ASP A 103 9.68 6.49 3.36
CA ASP A 103 10.38 7.73 2.97
C ASP A 103 9.86 8.24 1.63
N TYR A 104 9.65 7.33 0.66
CA TYR A 104 9.05 7.69 -0.63
C TYR A 104 7.61 8.19 -0.47
N VAL A 105 6.82 7.55 0.40
CA VAL A 105 5.47 8.04 0.72
C VAL A 105 5.53 9.49 1.22
N ASN A 106 6.41 9.79 2.17
CA ASN A 106 6.54 11.13 2.74
C ASN A 106 7.13 12.17 1.78
N MET A 107 7.97 11.75 0.81
CA MET A 107 8.58 12.65 -0.17
C MET A 107 7.66 12.98 -1.35
N LEU A 108 6.85 12.02 -1.79
CA LEU A 108 6.09 12.13 -3.03
C LEU A 108 4.64 12.58 -2.81
N PHE A 109 4.09 12.32 -1.63
CA PHE A 109 2.68 12.53 -1.35
C PHE A 109 2.47 13.47 -0.17
N SER A 110 1.41 14.27 -0.26
CA SER A 110 0.89 15.03 0.87
C SER A 110 -0.36 14.36 1.45
N ASP A 111 -0.72 14.75 2.66
CA ASP A 111 -1.92 14.30 3.36
C ASP A 111 -2.09 12.78 3.49
N PHE A 112 -1.00 12.02 3.48
CA PHE A 112 -1.09 10.56 3.63
C PHE A 112 -1.86 10.18 4.89
N MET A 113 -2.91 9.40 4.68
CA MET A 113 -3.75 8.84 5.75
C MET A 113 -3.67 7.33 5.66
N GLU A 114 -2.93 6.72 6.58
CA GLU A 114 -2.78 5.28 6.64
C GLU A 114 -4.06 4.60 7.11
N PHE A 115 -4.40 3.50 6.44
CA PHE A 115 -5.49 2.59 6.79
C PHE A 115 -4.94 1.23 7.18
N HIS A 116 -5.52 0.64 8.22
CA HIS A 116 -5.02 -0.56 8.86
C HIS A 116 -5.95 -1.75 8.66
N GLY A 117 -5.36 -2.94 8.77
CA GLY A 117 -6.07 -4.20 8.91
C GLY A 117 -6.67 -4.81 7.66
N ASP A 118 -6.77 -6.14 7.70
CA ASP A 118 -7.31 -6.96 6.62
C ASP A 118 -8.83 -7.23 6.72
N ARG A 119 -9.45 -6.85 7.84
CA ARG A 119 -10.86 -7.13 8.21
C ARG A 119 -11.14 -8.59 8.57
N LEU A 120 -10.14 -9.44 8.62
CA LEU A 120 -10.30 -10.85 8.95
C LEU A 120 -9.58 -11.26 10.21
N PHE A 121 -8.32 -10.79 10.40
CA PHE A 121 -7.50 -11.27 11.50
C PHE A 121 -6.65 -10.17 12.17
N ARG A 122 -5.80 -9.44 11.41
CA ARG A 122 -4.91 -8.41 11.96
C ARG A 122 -4.44 -7.40 10.92
N ASP A 123 -3.61 -6.45 11.37
CA ASP A 123 -2.81 -5.62 10.47
C ASP A 123 -1.43 -6.26 10.20
N ASP A 124 -0.74 -5.79 9.15
CA ASP A 124 0.61 -6.23 8.81
C ASP A 124 1.55 -5.02 8.73
N PRO A 125 2.55 -4.93 9.62
CA PRO A 125 3.50 -3.83 9.63
C PRO A 125 4.49 -3.85 8.46
N ALA A 126 4.55 -4.94 7.68
CA ALA A 126 5.39 -5.04 6.48
C ALA A 126 4.88 -4.17 5.32
N VAL A 127 3.64 -3.68 5.40
CA VAL A 127 3.02 -2.83 4.39
C VAL A 127 2.27 -1.66 4.99
N ALA A 128 2.60 -0.45 4.54
CA ALA A 128 1.81 0.76 4.77
C ALA A 128 0.89 0.98 3.57
N GLY A 129 -0.37 1.28 3.82
CA GLY A 129 -1.33 1.53 2.75
C GLY A 129 -2.39 2.52 3.17
N GLY A 130 -2.85 3.36 2.26
CA GLY A 130 -3.83 4.38 2.57
C GLY A 130 -4.13 5.30 1.39
N ILE A 131 -4.72 6.44 1.70
CA ILE A 131 -5.03 7.47 0.72
C ILE A 131 -4.14 8.69 0.93
N ALA A 132 -3.79 9.36 -0.16
CA ALA A 132 -2.91 10.53 -0.15
C ALA A 132 -3.21 11.46 -1.33
N MET A 133 -2.56 12.60 -1.36
CA MET A 133 -2.58 13.50 -2.50
C MET A 133 -1.25 13.41 -3.25
N PHE A 134 -1.31 13.19 -4.57
CA PHE A 134 -0.18 13.35 -5.48
C PHE A 134 -0.40 14.63 -6.29
N GLY A 135 0.24 15.72 -5.88
CA GLY A 135 -0.16 17.05 -6.32
C GLY A 135 -1.62 17.32 -5.94
N ASN A 136 -2.49 17.50 -6.92
CA ASN A 136 -3.92 17.73 -6.74
C ASN A 136 -4.77 16.46 -6.95
N ILE A 137 -4.15 15.33 -7.23
CA ILE A 137 -4.83 14.08 -7.56
C ILE A 137 -4.91 13.20 -6.31
N PRO A 138 -6.11 12.81 -5.84
CA PRO A 138 -6.24 11.83 -4.76
C PRO A 138 -5.87 10.43 -5.28
N VAL A 139 -4.95 9.79 -4.60
CA VAL A 139 -4.42 8.46 -4.97
C VAL A 139 -4.53 7.49 -3.80
N THR A 140 -4.54 6.20 -4.11
CA THR A 140 -4.29 5.14 -3.12
C THR A 140 -2.82 4.74 -3.21
N VAL A 141 -2.12 4.79 -2.08
CA VAL A 141 -0.70 4.44 -2.00
C VAL A 141 -0.54 3.17 -1.18
N ILE A 142 0.25 2.25 -1.70
CA ILE A 142 0.61 0.99 -1.03
C ILE A 142 2.13 0.86 -1.09
N ALA A 143 2.78 0.75 0.06
CA ALA A 143 4.23 0.66 0.13
C ALA A 143 4.67 -0.53 0.98
N GLN A 144 5.48 -1.41 0.43
CA GLN A 144 6.22 -2.39 1.22
C GLN A 144 7.30 -1.66 2.02
N VAL A 145 7.42 -1.95 3.30
CA VAL A 145 8.23 -1.16 4.21
C VAL A 145 9.27 -2.02 4.92
N LYS A 146 10.54 -1.81 4.55
CA LYS A 146 11.68 -2.25 5.35
C LYS A 146 11.93 -1.28 6.50
N GLY A 147 12.55 -1.76 7.57
CA GLY A 147 13.04 -0.90 8.65
C GLY A 147 14.42 -0.31 8.34
N LYS A 148 14.78 0.76 9.04
CA LYS A 148 16.13 1.37 8.99
C LYS A 148 17.08 0.78 10.05
N THR A 149 16.53 0.09 11.03
CA THR A 149 17.27 -0.62 12.07
C THR A 149 16.95 -2.10 12.03
N THR A 150 17.83 -2.93 12.61
CA THR A 150 17.57 -4.39 12.73
C THR A 150 16.27 -4.66 13.47
N LYS A 151 15.99 -3.92 14.55
CA LYS A 151 14.76 -4.06 15.32
C LYS A 151 13.52 -3.76 14.47
N GLU A 152 13.54 -2.67 13.72
CA GLU A 152 12.44 -2.32 12.82
C GLU A 152 12.28 -3.35 11.71
N ASN A 153 13.37 -3.84 11.12
CA ASN A 153 13.30 -4.89 10.10
C ASN A 153 12.66 -6.16 10.64
N VAL A 154 13.00 -6.59 11.87
CA VAL A 154 12.36 -7.74 12.51
C VAL A 154 10.87 -7.48 12.73
N THR A 155 10.48 -6.29 13.24
CA THR A 155 9.08 -5.93 13.44
C THR A 155 8.29 -5.89 12.15
N ARG A 156 8.92 -5.45 11.05
CA ARG A 156 8.33 -5.36 9.71
C ARG A 156 8.57 -6.60 8.86
N ASN A 157 9.07 -7.66 9.47
CA ASN A 157 9.36 -8.92 8.80
C ASN A 157 10.18 -8.72 7.50
N PHE A 158 11.12 -7.76 7.51
CA PHE A 158 11.96 -7.40 6.33
C PHE A 158 11.15 -7.01 5.09
N ALA A 159 9.97 -6.46 5.26
CA ALA A 159 8.97 -6.21 4.22
C ALA A 159 8.46 -7.48 3.50
N MET A 160 8.62 -8.64 4.12
CA MET A 160 7.94 -9.86 3.69
C MET A 160 6.53 -9.88 4.25
N MET A 161 5.57 -9.55 3.41
CA MET A 161 4.18 -9.46 3.80
C MET A 161 3.62 -10.84 4.20
N SER A 162 2.83 -10.84 5.26
CA SER A 162 1.96 -11.94 5.65
C SER A 162 0.67 -11.94 4.82
N PRO A 163 -0.17 -13.00 4.89
CA PRO A 163 -1.46 -13.04 4.19
C PRO A 163 -2.34 -11.83 4.48
N GLU A 164 -2.30 -11.32 5.70
CA GLU A 164 -3.04 -10.13 6.14
C GLU A 164 -2.61 -8.88 5.37
N GLY A 165 -1.32 -8.75 5.08
CA GLY A 165 -0.79 -7.64 4.28
C GLY A 165 -1.34 -7.68 2.86
N TYR A 166 -1.36 -8.83 2.19
CA TYR A 166 -1.93 -8.98 0.84
C TYR A 166 -3.43 -8.72 0.84
N ARG A 167 -4.18 -9.22 1.82
CA ARG A 167 -5.62 -8.94 1.95
C ARG A 167 -5.90 -7.46 2.22
N LYS A 168 -5.09 -6.80 3.07
CA LYS A 168 -5.15 -5.36 3.28
C LYS A 168 -4.94 -4.59 1.97
N THR A 169 -3.92 -4.93 1.19
CA THR A 169 -3.63 -4.27 -0.08
C THR A 169 -4.76 -4.44 -1.08
N LEU A 170 -5.28 -5.64 -1.24
CA LEU A 170 -6.41 -5.91 -2.12
C LEU A 170 -7.66 -5.12 -1.73
N ARG A 171 -7.95 -5.05 -0.44
CA ARG A 171 -9.05 -4.24 0.10
C ARG A 171 -8.92 -2.77 -0.27
N LEU A 172 -7.71 -2.20 -0.16
CA LEU A 172 -7.44 -0.80 -0.49
C LEU A 172 -7.53 -0.55 -2.00
N ILE A 173 -7.08 -1.49 -2.82
CA ILE A 173 -7.16 -1.41 -4.29
C ILE A 173 -8.63 -1.46 -4.74
N ARG A 174 -9.45 -2.37 -4.20
CA ARG A 174 -10.90 -2.39 -4.46
C ARG A 174 -11.58 -1.09 -4.02
N GLN A 175 -11.14 -0.50 -2.91
CA GLN A 175 -11.63 0.81 -2.49
C GLN A 175 -11.20 1.90 -3.47
N ALA A 176 -9.97 1.84 -3.99
CA ALA A 176 -9.48 2.77 -5.00
C ALA A 176 -10.35 2.70 -6.27
N GLU A 177 -10.64 1.50 -6.76
CA GLU A 177 -11.53 1.30 -7.91
C GLU A 177 -12.93 1.88 -7.67
N LYS A 178 -13.53 1.57 -6.52
CA LYS A 178 -14.85 2.10 -6.14
C LYS A 178 -14.92 3.62 -6.20
N PHE A 179 -13.85 4.31 -5.81
CA PHE A 179 -13.78 5.77 -5.79
C PHE A 179 -13.04 6.37 -6.98
N GLY A 180 -12.56 5.54 -7.93
CA GLY A 180 -11.86 5.95 -9.15
C GLY A 180 -10.51 6.62 -8.89
N ARG A 181 -9.81 6.25 -7.82
CA ARG A 181 -8.48 6.75 -7.53
C ARG A 181 -7.43 5.88 -8.20
N PRO A 182 -6.42 6.47 -8.85
CA PRO A 182 -5.22 5.73 -9.25
C PRO A 182 -4.54 5.07 -8.05
N VAL A 183 -3.86 3.95 -8.31
CA VAL A 183 -3.10 3.21 -7.30
C VAL A 183 -1.61 3.33 -7.59
N ILE A 184 -0.83 3.63 -6.57
CA ILE A 184 0.63 3.67 -6.64
C ILE A 184 1.19 2.66 -5.65
N CYS A 185 1.88 1.64 -6.18
CA CYS A 185 2.54 0.60 -5.41
C CYS A 185 4.05 0.87 -5.35
N ILE A 186 4.61 0.89 -4.15
CA ILE A 186 6.06 1.01 -3.91
C ILE A 186 6.55 -0.34 -3.41
N VAL A 187 7.36 -1.02 -4.24
CA VAL A 187 7.74 -2.42 -4.05
C VAL A 187 9.19 -2.52 -3.58
N ASP A 188 9.39 -3.18 -2.44
CA ASP A 188 10.71 -3.50 -1.89
C ASP A 188 10.62 -4.67 -0.92
N THR A 189 10.71 -5.88 -1.42
CA THR A 189 10.63 -7.10 -0.61
C THR A 189 11.55 -8.20 -1.13
N PRO A 190 12.19 -8.99 -0.26
CA PRO A 190 12.89 -10.21 -0.68
C PRO A 190 11.93 -11.34 -1.09
N GLY A 191 10.65 -11.24 -0.75
CA GLY A 191 9.62 -12.23 -1.08
C GLY A 191 8.42 -12.15 -0.14
N ALA A 192 7.50 -13.10 -0.27
CA ALA A 192 6.43 -13.30 0.68
C ALA A 192 6.95 -13.96 1.97
N PHE A 193 6.31 -13.72 3.09
CA PHE A 193 6.66 -14.41 4.32
C PHE A 193 6.38 -15.91 4.21
N CYS A 194 7.34 -16.74 4.58
CA CYS A 194 7.30 -18.20 4.43
C CYS A 194 7.20 -18.95 5.76
N GLY A 195 6.65 -18.32 6.79
CA GLY A 195 6.47 -18.96 8.09
C GLY A 195 5.25 -19.88 8.13
N GLN A 196 5.22 -20.83 9.09
CA GLN A 196 4.11 -21.75 9.29
C GLN A 196 2.79 -20.99 9.46
N GLU A 197 2.77 -19.93 10.27
CA GLU A 197 1.59 -19.08 10.48
C GLU A 197 1.06 -18.47 9.18
N ALA A 198 1.95 -18.10 8.25
CA ALA A 198 1.54 -17.57 6.96
C ALA A 198 0.84 -18.63 6.10
N GLU A 199 1.33 -19.86 6.11
CA GLU A 199 0.69 -20.97 5.42
C GLU A 199 -0.68 -21.31 6.02
N GLU A 200 -0.78 -21.34 7.35
CA GLU A 200 -2.04 -21.56 8.08
C GLU A 200 -3.09 -20.48 7.78
N HIS A 201 -2.63 -19.24 7.52
CA HIS A 201 -3.49 -18.10 7.17
C HIS A 201 -3.71 -17.93 5.67
N GLY A 202 -3.23 -18.86 4.84
CA GLY A 202 -3.48 -18.89 3.40
C GLY A 202 -2.62 -17.94 2.58
N GLN A 203 -1.29 -17.96 2.77
CA GLN A 203 -0.35 -17.10 2.06
C GLN A 203 -0.46 -17.22 0.53
N GLY A 204 -0.50 -18.46 0.02
CA GLY A 204 -0.62 -18.70 -1.42
C GLY A 204 -1.93 -18.19 -2.00
N GLU A 205 -3.03 -18.36 -1.28
CA GLU A 205 -4.35 -17.85 -1.69
C GLU A 205 -4.39 -16.33 -1.71
N ALA A 206 -3.86 -15.67 -0.68
CA ALA A 206 -3.85 -14.22 -0.59
C ALA A 206 -3.03 -13.57 -1.73
N ILE A 207 -1.89 -14.16 -2.10
CA ILE A 207 -1.09 -13.72 -3.25
C ILE A 207 -1.85 -13.97 -4.56
N ALA A 208 -2.42 -15.16 -4.75
CA ALA A 208 -3.14 -15.52 -5.96
C ALA A 208 -4.37 -14.61 -6.18
N SER A 209 -5.10 -14.29 -5.11
CA SER A 209 -6.21 -13.35 -5.15
C SER A 209 -5.77 -11.96 -5.59
N ASN A 210 -4.63 -11.44 -5.09
CA ASN A 210 -4.09 -10.17 -5.55
C ASN A 210 -3.78 -10.20 -7.06
N LEU A 211 -3.07 -11.23 -7.54
CA LEU A 211 -2.73 -11.37 -8.95
C LEU A 211 -3.98 -11.40 -9.84
N TYR A 212 -4.97 -12.18 -9.46
CA TYR A 212 -6.22 -12.31 -10.19
C TYR A 212 -7.01 -11.00 -10.24
N GLU A 213 -7.22 -10.38 -9.09
CA GLU A 213 -8.05 -9.18 -8.98
C GLU A 213 -7.38 -7.95 -9.62
N LEU A 214 -6.07 -7.75 -9.40
CA LEU A 214 -5.35 -6.61 -9.97
C LEU A 214 -5.40 -6.62 -11.51
N SER A 215 -5.40 -7.81 -12.13
CA SER A 215 -5.51 -7.92 -13.59
C SER A 215 -6.84 -7.43 -14.16
N SER A 216 -7.86 -7.19 -13.33
CA SER A 216 -9.19 -6.75 -13.74
C SER A 216 -9.60 -5.37 -13.22
N ILE A 217 -8.78 -4.75 -12.37
CA ILE A 217 -9.02 -3.42 -11.81
C ILE A 217 -9.05 -2.37 -12.93
N LYS A 218 -10.02 -1.45 -12.86
CA LYS A 218 -10.29 -0.46 -13.91
C LYS A 218 -9.68 0.92 -13.66
N VAL A 219 -9.02 1.12 -12.53
CA VAL A 219 -8.28 2.36 -12.26
C VAL A 219 -6.81 2.15 -12.59
N PRO A 220 -6.07 3.19 -13.02
CA PRO A 220 -4.65 3.06 -13.31
C PRO A 220 -3.86 2.56 -12.09
N ILE A 221 -2.97 1.60 -12.32
CA ILE A 221 -2.05 1.08 -11.32
C ILE A 221 -0.61 1.30 -11.83
N VAL A 222 0.20 1.96 -11.01
CA VAL A 222 1.63 2.16 -11.27
C VAL A 222 2.41 1.49 -10.15
N SER A 223 3.38 0.66 -10.51
CA SER A 223 4.26 -0.02 -9.55
C SER A 223 5.70 0.43 -9.71
N VAL A 224 6.33 0.84 -8.61
CA VAL A 224 7.72 1.33 -8.59
C VAL A 224 8.56 0.40 -7.73
N LEU A 225 9.50 -0.33 -8.35
CA LEU A 225 10.47 -1.15 -7.63
C LEU A 225 11.62 -0.27 -7.15
N ILE A 226 11.69 -0.07 -5.83
CA ILE A 226 12.70 0.80 -5.21
C ILE A 226 13.88 0.02 -4.61
N GLY A 227 13.81 -1.32 -4.60
CA GLY A 227 14.82 -2.18 -3.99
C GLY A 227 14.71 -3.60 -4.50
N GLU A 228 14.45 -4.57 -3.60
CA GLU A 228 14.26 -5.97 -3.97
C GLU A 228 12.85 -6.20 -4.51
N GLY A 229 12.75 -6.97 -5.59
CA GLY A 229 11.50 -7.39 -6.20
C GLY A 229 11.35 -8.92 -6.16
N GLY A 230 11.23 -9.50 -4.94
CA GLY A 230 11.31 -10.95 -4.74
C GLY A 230 10.00 -11.69 -5.03
N SER A 231 10.02 -12.55 -6.06
CA SER A 231 9.05 -13.63 -6.29
C SER A 231 7.57 -13.15 -6.26
N GLY A 232 6.64 -14.02 -5.83
CA GLY A 232 5.22 -13.72 -5.67
C GLY A 232 4.93 -12.58 -4.71
N GLY A 233 5.83 -12.33 -3.75
CA GLY A 233 5.70 -11.23 -2.80
C GLY A 233 5.75 -9.84 -3.43
N ALA A 234 6.60 -9.66 -4.42
CA ALA A 234 6.65 -8.45 -5.22
C ALA A 234 5.58 -8.45 -6.31
N LEU A 235 5.41 -9.59 -6.99
CA LEU A 235 4.50 -9.72 -8.12
C LEU A 235 3.05 -9.39 -7.74
N ALA A 236 2.63 -9.75 -6.53
CA ALA A 236 1.29 -9.45 -6.01
C ALA A 236 0.95 -7.94 -5.94
N LEU A 237 1.94 -7.06 -6.08
CA LEU A 237 1.78 -5.60 -6.18
C LEU A 237 2.31 -5.02 -7.50
N ALA A 238 2.94 -5.85 -8.34
CA ALA A 238 3.53 -5.43 -9.60
C ALA A 238 2.70 -5.83 -10.83
N VAL A 239 1.50 -6.37 -10.64
CA VAL A 239 0.48 -6.47 -11.69
C VAL A 239 -0.12 -5.08 -11.85
N ALA A 240 0.44 -4.32 -12.78
CA ALA A 240 0.17 -2.90 -12.95
C ALA A 240 0.17 -2.53 -14.45
N ASP A 241 -0.41 -1.37 -14.77
CA ASP A 241 -0.39 -0.84 -16.14
C ASP A 241 1.03 -0.38 -16.51
N GLU A 242 1.78 0.13 -15.50
CA GLU A 242 3.17 0.57 -15.66
C GLU A 242 4.03 0.07 -14.48
N VAL A 243 5.26 -0.41 -14.77
CA VAL A 243 6.22 -0.88 -13.79
C VAL A 243 7.60 -0.23 -13.99
#